data_d3569d6868110b14741735053c796bf2
#
_entry.id   d3569d6868110b14741735053c796bf2
#
_cell.length_a   1.000
_cell.length_b   1.000
_cell.length_c   1.000
_cell.angle_alpha   90.00
_cell.angle_beta   90.00
_cell.angle_gamma   90.00
#
_symmetry.space_group_name_H-M   'P 1'
#
loop_
_entity.id
_entity.type
_entity.pdbx_description
1 polymer ?
#
loop_
_entity_poly.entity_id
_entity_poly.type
_entity_poly.pdbx_seq_one_letter_code
_entity_poly.pdbx_strand_id
1 'polypeptide(L)'
;VGLSRPTIADTEDTMSVTSEASTSWKGSLTEGSGQVALESSNQGPFPVNWKARSEGSTSVTTPEELIAAAHSSCFSMALSNGLTQNGTPPESIETTASVTFIPGKGITGSHLNVEAVVPGLSPEDFATIAQDAKANCPVSQALAGIEITLEASLA
;
A
#
# COMPACT_ATOMS: atom_id res chain seq x y z
N VAL A 1 -47.56 -11.34 13.89
CA VAL A 1 -47.18 -10.19 13.06
C VAL A 1 -45.74 -10.38 12.67
N GLY A 2 -45.51 -10.97 11.47
CA GLY A 2 -44.19 -11.21 10.94
C GLY A 2 -43.61 -9.93 10.36
N LEU A 3 -42.50 -9.48 10.90
CA LEU A 3 -41.64 -8.45 10.30
C LEU A 3 -40.79 -9.12 9.22
N SER A 4 -41.21 -9.00 7.97
CA SER A 4 -40.39 -9.35 6.83
C SER A 4 -39.16 -8.46 6.85
N ARG A 5 -37.97 -9.04 7.03
CA ARG A 5 -36.70 -8.37 6.73
C ARG A 5 -36.69 -8.08 5.22
N PRO A 6 -36.35 -6.87 4.81
CA PRO A 6 -36.14 -6.62 3.39
C PRO A 6 -34.99 -7.51 2.93
N THR A 7 -35.25 -8.39 1.99
CA THR A 7 -34.23 -9.04 1.21
C THR A 7 -33.45 -7.96 0.47
N ILE A 8 -32.21 -7.80 0.84
CA ILE A 8 -31.28 -7.02 0.03
C ILE A 8 -31.21 -7.77 -1.29
N ALA A 9 -31.70 -7.14 -2.33
CA ALA A 9 -31.55 -7.65 -3.68
C ALA A 9 -30.06 -7.85 -3.92
N ASP A 10 -29.70 -9.06 -4.33
CA ASP A 10 -28.37 -9.41 -4.78
C ASP A 10 -27.98 -8.44 -5.89
N THR A 11 -27.26 -7.38 -5.51
CA THR A 11 -26.51 -6.60 -6.46
C THR A 11 -25.45 -7.52 -7.01
N GLU A 12 -25.44 -7.62 -8.32
CA GLU A 12 -24.57 -8.43 -9.15
C GLU A 12 -23.23 -8.75 -8.48
N ASP A 13 -22.93 -10.04 -8.47
CA ASP A 13 -21.74 -10.68 -7.99
C ASP A 13 -20.49 -10.15 -8.67
N THR A 14 -20.09 -8.92 -8.31
CA THR A 14 -18.73 -8.50 -8.51
C THR A 14 -17.91 -9.23 -7.46
N MET A 15 -17.08 -10.17 -7.90
CA MET A 15 -16.21 -10.94 -7.03
C MET A 15 -15.33 -9.96 -6.20
N SER A 16 -15.74 -9.74 -4.96
CA SER A 16 -14.98 -8.94 -4.02
C SER A 16 -14.08 -9.85 -3.18
N VAL A 17 -12.89 -9.36 -2.88
CA VAL A 17 -11.97 -10.00 -1.93
C VAL A 17 -11.79 -9.06 -0.77
N THR A 18 -12.03 -9.56 0.44
CA THR A 18 -11.81 -8.82 1.68
C THR A 18 -10.56 -9.37 2.36
N SER A 19 -9.63 -8.48 2.66
CA SER A 19 -8.43 -8.82 3.41
C SER A 19 -8.52 -8.24 4.83
N GLU A 20 -8.12 -9.03 5.82
CA GLU A 20 -8.26 -8.69 7.22
C GLU A 20 -6.92 -8.73 7.94
N ALA A 21 -6.73 -7.78 8.83
CA ALA A 21 -5.65 -7.74 9.80
C ALA A 21 -6.21 -7.32 11.15
N SER A 22 -5.56 -7.71 12.22
CA SER A 22 -5.99 -7.36 13.58
C SER A 22 -4.82 -6.91 14.42
N THR A 23 -5.13 -6.14 15.47
CA THR A 23 -4.12 -5.67 16.42
C THR A 23 -4.62 -5.88 17.85
N SER A 24 -3.77 -6.45 18.69
CA SER A 24 -3.96 -6.49 20.13
C SER A 24 -3.05 -5.44 20.76
N TRP A 25 -3.63 -4.53 21.55
CA TRP A 25 -2.88 -3.47 22.23
C TRP A 25 -3.11 -3.56 23.74
N LYS A 26 -2.06 -3.34 24.53
CA LYS A 26 -2.12 -3.30 25.98
C LYS A 26 -1.37 -2.09 26.50
N GLY A 27 -2.00 -1.36 27.40
CA GLY A 27 -1.39 -0.23 28.09
C GLY A 27 -1.64 1.12 27.43
N SER A 28 -0.99 2.15 27.96
CA SER A 28 -1.05 3.50 27.43
C SER A 28 -0.35 3.63 26.07
N LEU A 29 -0.53 4.77 25.42
CA LEU A 29 0.14 5.02 24.14
C LEU A 29 1.66 4.94 24.27
N THR A 30 2.22 5.60 25.27
CA THR A 30 3.68 5.75 25.39
C THR A 30 4.38 4.57 26.06
N GLU A 31 3.70 3.85 26.96
CA GLU A 31 4.27 2.73 27.69
C GLU A 31 3.74 1.37 27.23
N GLY A 32 2.66 1.37 26.49
CA GLY A 32 2.03 0.17 25.98
C GLY A 32 2.74 -0.41 24.76
N SER A 33 2.21 -1.53 24.31
CA SER A 33 2.70 -2.21 23.11
C SER A 33 1.61 -3.03 22.48
N GLY A 34 1.76 -3.32 21.19
CA GLY A 34 0.82 -4.12 20.46
C GLY A 34 1.48 -5.18 19.58
N GLN A 35 0.62 -6.02 19.05
CA GLN A 35 0.96 -7.05 18.08
C GLN A 35 -0.04 -6.94 16.93
N VAL A 36 0.43 -6.77 15.72
CA VAL A 36 -0.41 -6.77 14.52
C VAL A 36 -0.23 -8.07 13.75
N ALA A 37 -1.33 -8.67 13.33
CA ALA A 37 -1.31 -9.90 12.54
C ALA A 37 -2.06 -9.69 11.23
N LEU A 38 -1.49 -10.21 10.15
CA LEU A 38 -2.15 -10.25 8.84
C LEU A 38 -2.98 -11.54 8.79
N GLU A 39 -4.25 -11.42 9.12
CA GLU A 39 -5.11 -12.59 9.37
C GLU A 39 -5.42 -13.37 8.10
N SER A 40 -5.72 -12.68 7.00
CA SER A 40 -6.09 -13.34 5.75
C SER A 40 -4.98 -14.23 5.18
N SER A 41 -3.72 -13.83 5.36
CA SER A 41 -2.55 -14.58 4.87
C SER A 41 -1.82 -15.36 5.96
N ASN A 42 -2.30 -15.24 7.21
CA ASN A 42 -1.71 -15.89 8.39
C ASN A 42 -0.23 -15.55 8.57
N GLN A 43 0.09 -14.26 8.53
CA GLN A 43 1.45 -13.77 8.73
C GLN A 43 1.54 -12.85 9.93
N GLY A 44 2.69 -12.81 10.56
CA GLY A 44 2.93 -12.16 11.82
C GLY A 44 2.79 -13.13 12.99
N PRO A 45 2.57 -12.63 14.21
CA PRO A 45 2.40 -11.22 14.55
C PRO A 45 3.68 -10.39 14.44
N PHE A 46 3.50 -9.09 14.24
CA PHE A 46 4.58 -8.12 14.21
C PHE A 46 4.40 -7.14 15.38
N PRO A 47 5.46 -6.83 16.14
CA PRO A 47 5.34 -5.86 17.24
C PRO A 47 5.12 -4.44 16.72
N VAL A 48 4.32 -3.66 17.45
CA VAL A 48 4.12 -2.24 17.21
C VAL A 48 4.14 -1.49 18.53
N ASN A 49 4.72 -0.28 18.52
CA ASN A 49 4.70 0.60 19.67
C ASN A 49 4.85 2.07 19.24
N TRP A 50 4.59 2.98 20.18
CA TRP A 50 4.67 4.41 19.90
C TRP A 50 6.11 4.88 19.65
N LYS A 51 7.08 4.33 20.35
CA LYS A 51 8.49 4.70 20.19
C LYS A 51 8.97 4.45 18.77
N ALA A 52 8.65 3.29 18.20
CA ALA A 52 8.98 2.98 16.81
C ALA A 52 8.33 3.97 15.83
N ARG A 53 7.07 4.34 16.10
CA ARG A 53 6.32 5.26 15.24
C ARG A 53 6.85 6.70 15.32
N SER A 54 7.22 7.17 16.51
CA SER A 54 7.66 8.55 16.73
C SER A 54 9.15 8.77 16.53
N GLU A 55 9.98 7.77 16.78
CA GLU A 55 11.44 7.86 16.75
C GLU A 55 12.11 6.94 15.72
N GLY A 56 11.37 5.97 15.18
CA GLY A 56 11.90 4.94 14.31
C GLY A 56 12.43 3.73 15.05
N SER A 57 12.58 2.63 14.33
CA SER A 57 13.11 1.38 14.86
C SER A 57 13.68 0.53 13.72
N THR A 58 14.65 -0.31 14.05
CA THR A 58 15.23 -1.30 13.12
C THR A 58 14.62 -2.69 13.29
N SER A 59 13.72 -2.87 14.26
CA SER A 59 13.16 -4.19 14.61
C SER A 59 11.66 -4.20 14.87
N VAL A 60 11.03 -3.03 15.01
CA VAL A 60 9.61 -2.89 15.29
C VAL A 60 8.95 -2.16 14.13
N THR A 61 7.88 -2.74 13.58
CA THR A 61 7.15 -2.12 12.48
C THR A 61 6.26 -0.97 12.95
N THR A 62 5.72 -0.24 11.97
CA THR A 62 4.84 0.91 12.20
C THR A 62 3.64 0.83 11.27
N PRO A 63 2.53 1.53 11.59
CA PRO A 63 1.43 1.67 10.64
C PRO A 63 1.89 2.22 9.28
N GLU A 64 2.85 3.13 9.29
CA GLU A 64 3.38 3.75 8.06
C GLU A 64 4.16 2.75 7.20
N GLU A 65 4.93 1.84 7.81
CA GLU A 65 5.59 0.77 7.08
C GLU A 65 4.59 -0.21 6.47
N LEU A 66 3.49 -0.50 7.16
CA LEU A 66 2.42 -1.35 6.62
C LEU A 66 1.71 -0.68 5.44
N ILE A 67 1.50 0.65 5.50
CA ILE A 67 0.99 1.42 4.36
C ILE A 67 2.00 1.40 3.20
N ALA A 68 3.28 1.55 3.48
CA ALA A 68 4.33 1.49 2.48
C ALA A 68 4.38 0.12 1.79
N ALA A 69 4.21 -0.97 2.55
CA ALA A 69 4.11 -2.31 2.00
C ALA A 69 2.90 -2.44 1.04
N ALA A 70 1.74 -1.93 1.45
CA ALA A 70 0.55 -1.90 0.60
C ALA A 70 0.77 -1.05 -0.66
N HIS A 71 1.35 0.15 -0.52
CA HIS A 71 1.53 1.07 -1.63
C HIS A 71 2.55 0.57 -2.65
N SER A 72 3.69 0.06 -2.19
CA SER A 72 4.72 -0.47 -3.09
C SER A 72 4.24 -1.71 -3.85
N SER A 73 3.50 -2.60 -3.21
CA SER A 73 2.98 -3.80 -3.86
C SER A 73 1.88 -3.47 -4.87
N CYS A 74 0.94 -2.62 -4.51
CA CYS A 74 -0.16 -2.21 -5.40
C CYS A 74 0.35 -1.42 -6.61
N PHE A 75 1.26 -0.48 -6.39
CA PHE A 75 1.88 0.28 -7.48
C PHE A 75 2.63 -0.65 -8.44
N SER A 76 3.40 -1.61 -7.93
CA SER A 76 4.13 -2.57 -8.77
C SER A 76 3.18 -3.40 -9.65
N MET A 77 2.05 -3.84 -9.11
CA MET A 77 1.03 -4.56 -9.87
C MET A 77 0.39 -3.67 -10.94
N ALA A 78 0.07 -2.43 -10.60
CA ALA A 78 -0.51 -1.46 -11.55
C ALA A 78 0.48 -1.14 -12.69
N LEU A 79 1.76 -0.94 -12.36
CA LEU A 79 2.80 -0.70 -13.34
C LEU A 79 3.01 -1.91 -14.25
N SER A 80 3.10 -3.10 -13.68
CA SER A 80 3.22 -4.34 -14.47
C SER A 80 2.07 -4.50 -15.46
N ASN A 81 0.85 -4.22 -15.01
CA ASN A 81 -0.32 -4.27 -15.87
C ASN A 81 -0.24 -3.22 -17.01
N GLY A 82 0.12 -1.99 -16.70
CA GLY A 82 0.27 -0.92 -17.69
C GLY A 82 1.33 -1.24 -18.73
N LEU A 83 2.47 -1.76 -18.30
CA LEU A 83 3.56 -2.18 -19.20
C LEU A 83 3.15 -3.35 -20.09
N THR A 84 2.45 -4.32 -19.54
CA THR A 84 1.94 -5.48 -20.28
C THR A 84 0.91 -5.06 -21.34
N GLN A 85 -0.01 -4.17 -21.00
CA GLN A 85 -0.99 -3.64 -21.95
C GLN A 85 -0.34 -2.81 -23.06
N ASN A 86 0.80 -2.19 -22.77
CA ASN A 86 1.60 -1.47 -23.78
C ASN A 86 2.34 -2.42 -24.74
N GLY A 87 2.32 -3.71 -24.50
CA GLY A 87 3.08 -4.70 -25.28
C GLY A 87 4.54 -4.85 -24.84
N THR A 88 4.91 -4.25 -23.73
CA THR A 88 6.27 -4.29 -23.16
C THR A 88 6.25 -4.80 -21.74
N PRO A 89 5.98 -6.09 -21.51
CA PRO A 89 5.95 -6.63 -20.16
C PRO A 89 7.32 -6.47 -19.49
N PRO A 90 7.35 -6.18 -18.17
CA PRO A 90 8.62 -6.00 -17.47
C PRO A 90 9.29 -7.34 -17.20
N GLU A 91 10.62 -7.35 -17.19
CA GLU A 91 11.38 -8.47 -16.63
C GLU A 91 11.43 -8.39 -15.10
N SER A 92 11.57 -7.18 -14.57
CA SER A 92 11.56 -6.93 -13.13
C SER A 92 11.07 -5.52 -12.81
N ILE A 93 10.48 -5.39 -11.62
CA ILE A 93 10.08 -4.10 -11.05
C ILE A 93 10.51 -4.12 -9.59
N GLU A 94 11.34 -3.15 -9.20
CA GLU A 94 11.74 -2.94 -7.82
C GLU A 94 11.16 -1.62 -7.33
N THR A 95 10.24 -1.67 -6.38
CA THR A 95 9.56 -0.49 -5.86
C THR A 95 9.79 -0.35 -4.36
N THR A 96 10.16 0.85 -3.95
CA THR A 96 10.18 1.25 -2.54
C THR A 96 9.16 2.37 -2.33
N ALA A 97 8.34 2.27 -1.29
CA ALA A 97 7.49 3.34 -0.84
C ALA A 97 8.01 3.86 0.51
N SER A 98 8.05 5.16 0.66
CA SER A 98 8.45 5.83 1.90
C SER A 98 7.29 6.66 2.40
N VAL A 99 6.66 6.21 3.49
CA VAL A 99 5.51 6.87 4.11
C VAL A 99 5.97 7.61 5.35
N THR A 100 5.69 8.91 5.41
CA THR A 100 6.19 9.79 6.46
C THR A 100 5.11 10.10 7.47
N PHE A 101 5.43 9.93 8.75
CA PHE A 101 4.63 10.33 9.89
C PHE A 101 5.35 11.44 10.67
N ILE A 102 4.62 12.51 10.96
CA ILE A 102 5.12 13.62 11.79
C ILE A 102 4.21 13.74 13.01
N PRO A 103 4.71 13.49 14.22
CA PRO A 103 3.92 13.68 15.44
C PRO A 103 3.28 15.07 15.49
N GLY A 104 1.99 15.12 15.77
CA GLY A 104 1.19 16.35 15.77
C GLY A 104 0.66 16.78 14.41
N LYS A 105 1.15 16.21 13.31
CA LYS A 105 0.66 16.50 11.96
C LYS A 105 -0.01 15.29 11.30
N GLY A 106 0.46 14.08 11.59
CA GLY A 106 -0.05 12.86 11.02
C GLY A 106 0.79 12.34 9.85
N ILE A 107 0.18 11.54 9.00
CA ILE A 107 0.84 11.01 7.80
C ILE A 107 0.79 12.09 6.72
N THR A 108 1.98 12.49 6.23
CA THR A 108 2.11 13.66 5.36
C THR A 108 2.35 13.32 3.90
N GLY A 109 2.85 12.14 3.59
CA GLY A 109 3.11 11.75 2.22
C GLY A 109 3.55 10.31 2.05
N SER A 110 3.48 9.86 0.81
CA SER A 110 4.04 8.59 0.37
C SER A 110 4.89 8.84 -0.89
N HIS A 111 6.17 8.54 -0.81
CA HIS A 111 7.09 8.68 -1.92
C HIS A 111 7.39 7.29 -2.52
N LEU A 112 7.11 7.15 -3.81
CA LEU A 112 7.39 5.93 -4.57
C LEU A 112 8.70 6.11 -5.35
N ASN A 113 9.58 5.12 -5.24
CA ASN A 113 10.79 5.03 -6.05
C ASN A 113 10.76 3.67 -6.76
N VAL A 114 10.82 3.67 -8.08
CA VAL A 114 10.78 2.45 -8.89
C VAL A 114 11.91 2.41 -9.89
N GLU A 115 12.53 1.23 -9.97
CA GLU A 115 13.48 0.88 -11.01
C GLU A 115 13.01 -0.42 -11.67
N ALA A 116 12.94 -0.41 -13.00
CA ALA A 116 12.43 -1.56 -13.73
C ALA A 116 13.32 -1.93 -14.92
N VAL A 117 13.32 -3.20 -15.25
CA VAL A 117 13.92 -3.72 -16.48
C VAL A 117 12.78 -4.02 -17.46
N VAL A 118 12.68 -3.21 -18.51
CA VAL A 118 11.63 -3.32 -19.53
C VAL A 118 12.23 -3.26 -20.92
N PRO A 119 12.53 -4.42 -21.53
CA PRO A 119 13.12 -4.44 -22.87
C PRO A 119 12.26 -3.72 -23.89
N GLY A 120 12.89 -2.90 -24.72
CA GLY A 120 12.26 -2.23 -25.85
C GLY A 120 11.45 -0.97 -25.51
N LEU A 121 11.51 -0.49 -24.29
CA LEU A 121 10.78 0.71 -23.86
C LEU A 121 11.73 1.89 -23.65
N SER A 122 11.33 3.08 -24.17
CA SER A 122 12.09 4.31 -23.94
C SER A 122 11.87 4.84 -22.53
N PRO A 123 12.84 5.60 -21.97
CA PRO A 123 12.67 6.25 -20.66
C PRO A 123 11.45 7.18 -20.59
N GLU A 124 11.15 7.88 -21.69
CA GLU A 124 10.00 8.79 -21.75
C GLU A 124 8.67 8.04 -21.65
N ASP A 125 8.52 6.96 -22.42
CA ASP A 125 7.31 6.14 -22.39
C ASP A 125 7.17 5.43 -21.03
N PHE A 126 8.27 4.96 -20.47
CA PHE A 126 8.26 4.39 -19.13
C PHE A 126 7.78 5.40 -18.07
N ALA A 127 8.27 6.64 -18.12
CA ALA A 127 7.85 7.68 -17.19
C ALA A 127 6.35 7.95 -17.29
N THR A 128 5.80 7.99 -18.50
CA THR A 128 4.36 8.19 -18.72
C THR A 128 3.54 7.04 -18.14
N ILE A 129 3.93 5.80 -18.41
CA ILE A 129 3.23 4.61 -17.89
C ILE A 129 3.34 4.55 -16.36
N ALA A 130 4.48 4.90 -15.79
CA ALA A 130 4.68 4.93 -14.35
C ALA A 130 3.80 5.99 -13.66
N GLN A 131 3.67 7.18 -14.25
CA GLN A 131 2.76 8.22 -13.74
C GLN A 131 1.29 7.78 -13.81
N ASP A 132 0.88 7.12 -14.87
CA ASP A 132 -0.47 6.56 -14.98
C ASP A 132 -0.71 5.48 -13.92
N ALA A 133 0.27 4.62 -13.68
CA ALA A 133 0.19 3.59 -12.63
C ALA A 133 0.06 4.23 -11.25
N LYS A 134 0.80 5.31 -10.97
CA LYS A 134 0.66 6.06 -9.71
C LYS A 134 -0.75 6.60 -9.54
N ALA A 135 -1.33 7.17 -10.58
CA ALA A 135 -2.66 7.77 -10.51
C ALA A 135 -3.78 6.71 -10.37
N ASN A 136 -3.60 5.56 -11.01
CA ASN A 136 -4.65 4.53 -11.11
C ASN A 136 -4.51 3.41 -10.07
N CYS A 137 -3.39 3.32 -9.38
CA CYS A 137 -3.19 2.35 -8.31
C CYS A 137 -4.26 2.54 -7.23
N PRO A 138 -5.06 1.49 -6.89
CA PRO A 138 -6.12 1.62 -5.89
C PRO A 138 -5.64 2.12 -4.53
N VAL A 139 -4.44 1.78 -4.09
CA VAL A 139 -3.88 2.29 -2.84
C VAL A 139 -3.55 3.78 -2.96
N SER A 140 -3.01 4.24 -4.09
CA SER A 140 -2.83 5.68 -4.34
C SER A 140 -4.14 6.44 -4.25
N GLN A 141 -5.21 5.89 -4.81
CA GLN A 141 -6.55 6.48 -4.73
C GLN A 141 -7.06 6.54 -3.29
N ALA A 142 -6.85 5.46 -2.53
CA ALA A 142 -7.20 5.44 -1.10
C ALA A 142 -6.38 6.43 -0.28
N LEU A 143 -5.16 6.74 -0.68
CA LEU A 143 -4.27 7.69 -0.02
C LEU A 143 -4.38 9.12 -0.59
N ALA A 144 -5.45 9.45 -1.28
CA ALA A 144 -5.63 10.76 -1.93
C ALA A 144 -5.59 11.96 -0.97
N GLY A 145 -5.71 11.73 0.34
CA GLY A 145 -5.60 12.77 1.35
C GLY A 145 -4.18 13.21 1.69
N ILE A 146 -3.18 12.55 1.14
CA ILE A 146 -1.76 12.89 1.35
C ILE A 146 -1.07 13.11 0.00
N GLU A 147 0.12 13.75 0.05
CA GLU A 147 0.94 13.92 -1.15
C GLU A 147 1.57 12.60 -1.57
N ILE A 148 1.45 12.25 -2.86
CA ILE A 148 2.09 11.08 -3.45
C ILE A 148 3.05 11.54 -4.52
N THR A 149 4.32 11.19 -4.37
CA THR A 149 5.39 11.54 -5.31
C THR A 149 6.01 10.27 -5.91
N LEU A 150 6.65 10.41 -7.07
CA LEU A 150 7.22 9.29 -7.81
C LEU A 150 8.54 9.66 -8.46
N GLU A 151 9.53 8.81 -8.25
CA GLU A 151 10.75 8.74 -9.06
C GLU A 151 10.78 7.40 -9.78
N ALA A 152 10.89 7.44 -11.11
CA ALA A 152 10.83 6.25 -11.95
C ALA A 152 12.03 6.22 -12.89
N SER A 153 12.73 5.09 -12.94
CA SER A 153 13.89 4.89 -13.80
C SER A 153 13.92 3.49 -14.40
N LEU A 154 14.47 3.39 -15.60
CA LEU A 154 14.85 2.10 -16.19
C LEU A 154 16.26 1.71 -15.72
N ALA A 155 16.42 0.45 -15.40
CA ALA A 155 17.71 -0.12 -15.05
C ALA A 155 18.58 -0.35 -16.30
#